data_1f840edecdeb82a163f5d44a6ce9360d
#
_entry.id   1f840edecdeb82a163f5d44a6ce9360d
#
_cell.length_a   1.000
_cell.length_b   1.000
_cell.length_c   1.000
_cell.angle_alpha   90.00
_cell.angle_beta   90.00
_cell.angle_gamma   90.00
#
_symmetry.space_group_name_H-M   'P 1'
#
loop_
_entity.id
_entity.type
_entity.pdbx_description
1 polymer ?
#
loop_
_entity_poly.entity_id
_entity_poly.type
_entity_poly.pdbx_seq_one_letter_code
_entity_poly.pdbx_strand_id
1 'polypeptide(L)'
;MKRLLLIMYFATLCCVAQSMAEERLPGYLQAEKFTSEKLGKLLFSTKVQPHWMANGTSFWYSYKTSDGERWYIVNTATRQQRELFDRDEMAAQLTEIVKDPFDALHLPIRKLKAKEDCRTFTFEVQSSQDKPKTDKKDGKKADKKGGKKQMFYFSYDSQSRKLTQISEDDKELDRLSWGTVSPDKKTVIYTKDLNLYKMSYEDYEKLRKDENDSTVTEIQLTFDGVKDFGWGMPGNMLNTDTLLNGKRRGMYGGLFSPDSRYFVALLEDERAVKDLWVIDVMANPRPTLETYKYQMPGEKEAPVIHMYLFDLQTGERKEIDTWRFKDQTLRISSKTREVKDAALDVRPSVWMGDNNRFFVTRSSRDLHRIDICTYTIGQDTLVPIIEERMNTYQEVKALHALNNGKEIVQWSERDGWAHLYLYDDKGNLKNRITKGSWHVENIVKVDEKARVVYFLACGMDKNENPYYDHLYRVNLDGSGLKQLTKKDFFHEVTMTDDARFFVDNYSRVNTIPTAERIDAATGSKVRTLQTCDFSQLFAAGY
;
A
#
# COMPACT_ATOMS: atom_id res chain seq x y z
N MET A 1 20.21 -65.95 29.63
CA MET A 1 21.22 -65.14 28.91
C MET A 1 20.70 -64.41 27.67
N LYS A 2 20.04 -65.07 26.71
CA LYS A 2 19.58 -64.38 25.48
C LYS A 2 18.58 -63.19 25.69
N ARG A 3 17.72 -63.30 26.73
CA ARG A 3 16.78 -62.18 27.04
C ARG A 3 17.44 -60.95 27.71
N LEU A 4 18.49 -61.17 28.48
CA LEU A 4 19.27 -60.13 29.13
C LEU A 4 20.11 -59.33 28.10
N LEU A 5 20.69 -60.04 27.14
CA LEU A 5 21.42 -59.42 26.02
C LEU A 5 20.53 -58.57 25.11
N LEU A 6 19.25 -58.98 24.89
CA LEU A 6 18.31 -58.22 24.09
C LEU A 6 17.88 -56.91 24.78
N ILE A 7 17.69 -56.96 26.12
CA ILE A 7 17.34 -55.76 26.92
C ILE A 7 18.51 -54.79 26.99
N MET A 8 19.75 -55.29 27.14
CA MET A 8 20.93 -54.41 27.08
C MET A 8 21.14 -53.79 25.70
N TYR A 9 20.85 -54.52 24.60
CA TYR A 9 20.94 -53.98 23.24
C TYR A 9 19.88 -52.91 22.98
N PHE A 10 18.65 -53.11 23.50
CA PHE A 10 17.59 -52.10 23.40
C PHE A 10 17.87 -50.87 24.27
N ALA A 11 18.43 -51.05 25.48
CA ALA A 11 18.82 -49.92 26.34
C ALA A 11 19.99 -49.12 25.76
N THR A 12 20.99 -49.77 25.14
CA THR A 12 22.06 -49.05 24.43
C THR A 12 21.58 -48.38 23.17
N LEU A 13 20.64 -48.95 22.41
CA LEU A 13 20.03 -48.27 21.24
C LEU A 13 19.21 -47.03 21.66
N CYS A 14 18.47 -47.11 22.76
CA CYS A 14 17.74 -45.96 23.30
C CYS A 14 18.68 -44.86 23.82
N CYS A 15 19.79 -45.21 24.49
CA CYS A 15 20.78 -44.23 24.94
C CYS A 15 21.52 -43.57 23.76
N VAL A 16 21.83 -44.35 22.70
CA VAL A 16 22.45 -43.80 21.48
C VAL A 16 21.44 -42.90 20.71
N ALA A 17 20.17 -43.30 20.66
CA ALA A 17 19.13 -42.46 20.05
C ALA A 17 18.87 -41.16 20.83
N GLN A 18 18.96 -41.20 22.17
CA GLN A 18 18.87 -39.98 22.99
C GLN A 18 20.11 -39.08 22.87
N SER A 19 21.31 -39.65 22.75
CA SER A 19 22.53 -38.86 22.56
C SER A 19 22.64 -38.26 21.15
N MET A 20 22.02 -38.86 20.14
CA MET A 20 21.97 -38.28 18.78
C MET A 20 20.90 -37.20 18.63
N ALA A 21 19.97 -37.06 19.58
CA ALA A 21 18.91 -36.03 19.53
C ALA A 21 19.35 -34.69 20.13
N GLU A 22 20.54 -34.58 20.72
CA GLU A 22 20.94 -33.38 21.46
C GLU A 22 22.23 -32.68 21.00
N GLU A 23 22.92 -33.16 19.99
CA GLU A 23 23.94 -32.32 19.33
C GLU A 23 23.29 -31.39 18.30
N ARG A 24 22.47 -30.49 18.77
CA ARG A 24 22.16 -29.30 17.97
C ARG A 24 23.45 -28.53 17.76
N LEU A 25 23.87 -28.38 16.50
CA LEU A 25 25.02 -27.56 16.16
C LEU A 25 24.91 -26.20 16.88
N PRO A 26 25.99 -25.65 17.46
CA PRO A 26 25.94 -24.41 18.23
C PRO A 26 25.20 -23.26 17.52
N GLY A 27 25.28 -23.22 16.19
CA GLY A 27 24.54 -22.24 15.37
C GLY A 27 23.01 -22.37 15.44
N TYR A 28 22.46 -23.58 15.63
CA TYR A 28 21.00 -23.74 15.78
C TYR A 28 20.49 -23.20 17.11
N LEU A 29 21.23 -23.39 18.20
CA LEU A 29 20.89 -22.85 19.51
C LEU A 29 20.90 -21.31 19.50
N GLN A 30 21.84 -20.71 18.75
CA GLN A 30 21.86 -19.28 18.56
C GLN A 30 20.69 -18.82 17.68
N ALA A 31 20.42 -19.48 16.57
CA ALA A 31 19.32 -19.17 15.68
C ALA A 31 17.94 -19.25 16.37
N GLU A 32 17.75 -20.21 17.29
CA GLU A 32 16.52 -20.34 18.07
C GLU A 32 16.23 -19.12 18.96
N LYS A 33 17.23 -18.32 19.31
CA LYS A 33 17.05 -17.08 20.06
C LYS A 33 16.41 -15.96 19.21
N PHE A 34 16.55 -16.05 17.90
CA PHE A 34 16.18 -15.00 16.94
C PHE A 34 15.12 -15.47 15.93
N THR A 35 14.20 -16.35 16.35
CA THR A 35 13.01 -16.67 15.53
C THR A 35 12.14 -15.45 15.33
N SER A 36 11.35 -15.40 14.26
CA SER A 36 10.46 -14.24 13.95
C SER A 36 9.56 -13.84 15.13
N GLU A 37 9.04 -14.84 15.89
CA GLU A 37 8.22 -14.59 17.08
C GLU A 37 9.02 -13.90 18.21
N LYS A 38 10.25 -14.36 18.45
CA LYS A 38 11.12 -13.78 19.49
C LYS A 38 11.64 -12.40 19.06
N LEU A 39 12.05 -12.26 17.79
CA LEU A 39 12.46 -10.95 17.23
C LEU A 39 11.36 -9.91 17.37
N GLY A 40 10.10 -10.27 17.16
CA GLY A 40 8.96 -9.36 17.35
C GLY A 40 8.81 -8.82 18.79
N LYS A 41 9.49 -9.43 19.78
CA LYS A 41 9.53 -8.95 21.17
C LYS A 41 10.81 -8.17 21.51
N LEU A 42 11.85 -8.32 20.69
CA LEU A 42 13.18 -7.73 20.91
C LEU A 42 13.44 -6.52 19.98
N LEU A 43 12.74 -6.46 18.86
CA LEU A 43 12.80 -5.39 17.88
C LEU A 43 11.55 -4.51 17.98
N PHE A 44 11.78 -3.23 17.94
CA PHE A 44 10.74 -2.20 17.97
C PHE A 44 10.62 -1.51 16.60
N SER A 45 10.30 -0.20 16.56
CA SER A 45 10.25 0.52 15.31
C SER A 45 11.64 0.65 14.69
N THR A 46 11.80 0.21 13.44
CA THR A 46 13.07 0.29 12.69
C THR A 46 13.10 1.46 11.72
N LYS A 47 11.94 2.08 11.45
CA LYS A 47 11.81 3.24 10.55
C LYS A 47 10.73 4.20 11.02
N VAL A 48 10.86 5.46 10.64
CA VAL A 48 9.81 6.47 10.76
C VAL A 48 8.90 6.37 9.55
N GLN A 49 7.61 6.16 9.79
CA GLN A 49 6.57 6.20 8.77
C GLN A 49 5.76 7.50 8.94
N PRO A 50 5.98 8.51 8.11
CA PRO A 50 5.28 9.77 8.24
C PRO A 50 3.83 9.65 7.77
N HIS A 51 2.88 10.03 8.65
CA HIS A 51 1.50 10.25 8.29
C HIS A 51 1.31 11.72 7.92
N TRP A 52 1.34 12.03 6.62
CA TRP A 52 1.23 13.38 6.14
C TRP A 52 -0.13 13.99 6.46
N MET A 53 -0.14 15.21 6.98
CA MET A 53 -1.34 15.95 7.31
C MET A 53 -1.91 16.67 6.07
N ALA A 54 -3.12 17.23 6.18
CA ALA A 54 -3.83 17.88 5.08
C ALA A 54 -3.05 19.05 4.46
N ASN A 55 -2.18 19.74 5.22
CA ASN A 55 -1.34 20.81 4.69
C ASN A 55 -0.16 20.32 3.82
N GLY A 56 0.04 19.00 3.67
CA GLY A 56 1.09 18.39 2.83
C GLY A 56 2.53 18.62 3.30
N THR A 57 2.74 19.39 4.37
CA THR A 57 4.07 19.77 4.88
C THR A 57 4.33 19.36 6.31
N SER A 58 3.29 19.10 7.09
CA SER A 58 3.39 18.55 8.45
C SER A 58 3.03 17.09 8.45
N PHE A 59 3.59 16.35 9.38
CA PHE A 59 3.27 14.93 9.57
C PHE A 59 3.35 14.57 11.05
N TRP A 60 2.67 13.49 11.40
CA TRP A 60 2.86 12.80 12.66
C TRP A 60 3.37 11.39 12.42
N TYR A 61 3.96 10.79 13.44
CA TYR A 61 4.36 9.38 13.42
C TYR A 61 4.38 8.82 14.84
N SER A 62 4.19 7.51 14.97
CA SER A 62 4.50 6.80 16.22
C SER A 62 5.85 6.12 16.12
N TYR A 63 6.50 5.94 17.25
CA TYR A 63 7.76 5.23 17.35
C TYR A 63 7.84 4.45 18.65
N LYS A 64 8.01 3.15 18.54
CA LYS A 64 8.09 2.22 19.66
C LYS A 64 9.55 1.92 19.98
N THR A 65 9.88 1.92 21.27
CA THR A 65 11.17 1.53 21.84
C THR A 65 10.93 0.58 23.01
N SER A 66 11.99 0.16 23.71
CA SER A 66 11.90 -0.59 24.98
C SER A 66 11.15 0.19 26.07
N ASP A 67 11.13 1.55 25.98
CA ASP A 67 10.41 2.44 26.90
C ASP A 67 8.96 2.71 26.48
N GLY A 68 8.39 1.86 25.61
CA GLY A 68 7.02 1.97 25.10
C GLY A 68 6.91 2.77 23.81
N GLU A 69 5.68 3.12 23.44
CA GLU A 69 5.37 3.86 22.21
C GLU A 69 5.19 5.35 22.50
N ARG A 70 5.72 6.19 21.61
CA ARG A 70 5.57 7.65 21.63
C ARG A 70 5.06 8.15 20.29
N TRP A 71 4.30 9.23 20.33
CA TRP A 71 3.73 9.88 19.15
C TRP A 71 4.34 11.26 18.99
N TYR A 72 4.75 11.59 17.78
CA TYR A 72 5.44 12.82 17.46
C TYR A 72 4.69 13.60 16.38
N ILE A 73 4.73 14.93 16.48
CA ILE A 73 4.29 15.83 15.42
C ILE A 73 5.47 16.64 14.93
N VAL A 74 5.61 16.72 13.61
CA VAL A 74 6.68 17.45 12.93
C VAL A 74 6.05 18.51 12.04
N ASN A 75 6.40 19.76 12.28
CA ASN A 75 6.08 20.88 11.40
C ASN A 75 7.33 21.23 10.59
N THR A 76 7.30 20.99 9.28
CA THR A 76 8.48 21.18 8.45
C THR A 76 8.77 22.68 8.19
N ALA A 77 7.74 23.53 8.17
CA ALA A 77 7.89 24.97 7.95
C ALA A 77 8.63 25.65 9.12
N THR A 78 8.26 25.31 10.38
CA THR A 78 8.89 25.87 11.58
C THR A 78 10.11 25.07 12.05
N ARG A 79 10.40 23.94 11.39
CA ARG A 79 11.46 22.96 11.79
C ARG A 79 11.27 22.36 13.17
N GLN A 80 10.08 22.46 13.76
CA GLN A 80 9.78 21.94 15.08
C GLN A 80 9.38 20.46 15.02
N GLN A 81 9.86 19.73 16.03
CA GLN A 81 9.40 18.37 16.35
C GLN A 81 9.13 18.35 17.86
N ARG A 82 7.99 17.84 18.24
CA ARG A 82 7.61 17.63 19.63
C ARG A 82 6.81 16.34 19.78
N GLU A 83 6.70 15.85 20.99
CA GLU A 83 5.70 14.82 21.27
C GLU A 83 4.30 15.39 21.00
N LEU A 84 3.43 14.55 20.45
CA LEU A 84 2.04 14.91 20.14
C LEU A 84 1.28 15.21 21.44
N PHE A 85 1.51 14.38 22.47
CA PHE A 85 1.00 14.53 23.82
C PHE A 85 2.00 13.97 24.84
N ASP A 86 1.93 14.48 26.07
CA ASP A 86 2.60 13.89 27.21
C ASP A 86 1.90 12.57 27.60
N ARG A 87 2.66 11.48 27.74
CA ARG A 87 2.09 10.15 27.99
C ARG A 87 1.48 10.00 29.38
N ASP A 88 2.11 10.61 30.39
CA ASP A 88 1.63 10.54 31.77
C ASP A 88 0.35 11.35 31.92
N GLU A 89 0.29 12.55 31.31
CA GLU A 89 -0.91 13.39 31.26
C GLU A 89 -2.03 12.68 30.50
N MET A 90 -1.73 12.04 29.36
CA MET A 90 -2.71 11.28 28.57
C MET A 90 -3.23 10.07 29.35
N ALA A 91 -2.37 9.30 30.00
CA ALA A 91 -2.78 8.15 30.82
C ALA A 91 -3.69 8.60 31.97
N ALA A 92 -3.37 9.71 32.63
CA ALA A 92 -4.19 10.28 33.72
C ALA A 92 -5.58 10.71 33.21
N GLN A 93 -5.64 11.47 32.10
CA GLN A 93 -6.91 11.90 31.50
C GLN A 93 -7.76 10.71 31.05
N LEU A 94 -7.15 9.72 30.39
CA LEU A 94 -7.86 8.49 29.98
C LEU A 94 -8.39 7.71 31.17
N THR A 95 -7.58 7.54 32.23
CA THR A 95 -7.97 6.85 33.46
C THR A 95 -9.14 7.54 34.13
N GLU A 96 -9.12 8.88 34.19
CA GLU A 96 -10.22 9.66 34.78
C GLU A 96 -11.53 9.52 33.99
N ILE A 97 -11.45 9.56 32.64
CA ILE A 97 -12.66 9.51 31.79
C ILE A 97 -13.22 8.08 31.69
N VAL A 98 -12.36 7.11 31.43
CA VAL A 98 -12.77 5.71 31.16
C VAL A 98 -13.05 4.94 32.44
N LYS A 99 -12.50 5.39 33.60
CA LYS A 99 -12.54 4.67 34.88
C LYS A 99 -11.87 3.28 34.83
N ASP A 100 -10.79 3.20 34.05
CA ASP A 100 -9.94 2.03 33.89
C ASP A 100 -8.47 2.50 33.95
N PRO A 101 -7.58 1.84 34.72
CA PRO A 101 -6.20 2.28 34.82
C PRO A 101 -5.43 2.08 33.52
N PHE A 102 -4.75 3.11 33.04
CA PHE A 102 -3.89 3.07 31.87
C PHE A 102 -2.42 3.30 32.24
N ASP A 103 -1.55 2.47 31.67
CA ASP A 103 -0.10 2.62 31.78
C ASP A 103 0.41 3.59 30.70
N ALA A 104 1.14 4.61 31.13
CA ALA A 104 1.73 5.63 30.26
C ALA A 104 2.72 5.05 29.22
N LEU A 105 3.39 3.94 29.51
CA LEU A 105 4.31 3.28 28.59
C LEU A 105 3.61 2.47 27.52
N HIS A 106 2.39 1.98 27.81
CA HIS A 106 1.63 1.08 26.96
C HIS A 106 0.20 1.59 26.71
N LEU A 107 0.08 2.87 26.32
CA LEU A 107 -1.22 3.46 25.97
C LEU A 107 -1.88 2.68 24.83
N PRO A 108 -3.13 2.15 25.01
CA PRO A 108 -3.80 1.35 23.98
C PRO A 108 -4.49 2.21 22.91
N ILE A 109 -3.77 3.22 22.41
CA ILE A 109 -4.24 4.14 21.37
C ILE A 109 -4.25 3.40 20.03
N ARG A 110 -5.39 3.45 19.34
CA ARG A 110 -5.62 2.83 18.05
C ARG A 110 -6.21 3.82 17.07
N LYS A 111 -5.96 3.61 15.77
CA LYS A 111 -6.53 4.40 14.67
C LYS A 111 -6.37 5.92 14.85
N LEU A 112 -5.20 6.33 15.31
CA LEU A 112 -4.89 7.75 15.43
C LEU A 112 -4.93 8.41 14.05
N LYS A 113 -5.72 9.47 13.91
CA LYS A 113 -5.88 10.24 12.67
C LYS A 113 -5.83 11.72 12.96
N ALA A 114 -5.14 12.48 12.11
CA ALA A 114 -5.15 13.94 12.15
C ALA A 114 -6.32 14.47 11.32
N LYS A 115 -7.08 15.43 11.84
CA LYS A 115 -8.11 16.14 11.08
C LYS A 115 -7.51 17.17 10.11
N GLU A 116 -8.36 17.74 9.25
CA GLU A 116 -7.96 18.73 8.23
C GLU A 116 -7.33 19.99 8.82
N ASP A 117 -7.70 20.36 10.06
CA ASP A 117 -7.13 21.50 10.78
C ASP A 117 -5.66 21.29 11.21
N CYS A 118 -5.10 20.09 10.98
CA CYS A 118 -3.74 19.70 11.37
C CYS A 118 -3.42 19.92 12.86
N ARG A 119 -4.44 19.99 13.70
CA ARG A 119 -4.38 20.28 15.12
C ARG A 119 -5.14 19.27 15.96
N THR A 120 -6.33 18.87 15.50
CA THR A 120 -7.21 17.92 16.15
C THR A 120 -6.88 16.50 15.71
N PHE A 121 -6.79 15.58 16.67
CA PHE A 121 -6.54 14.17 16.44
C PHE A 121 -7.70 13.34 17.00
N THR A 122 -8.13 12.34 16.27
CA THR A 122 -9.13 11.36 16.73
C THR A 122 -8.47 10.00 16.89
N PHE A 123 -8.90 9.23 17.89
CA PHE A 123 -8.40 7.88 18.13
C PHE A 123 -9.37 7.03 18.95
N GLU A 124 -9.10 5.74 18.99
CA GLU A 124 -9.84 4.74 19.77
C GLU A 124 -8.95 4.23 20.90
N VAL A 125 -9.59 3.95 22.05
CA VAL A 125 -8.96 3.32 23.22
C VAL A 125 -9.75 2.10 23.63
N GLN A 126 -9.08 0.98 23.78
CA GLN A 126 -9.67 -0.26 24.27
C GLN A 126 -9.52 -0.35 25.80
N SER A 127 -10.62 -0.49 26.52
CA SER A 127 -10.63 -0.76 27.96
C SER A 127 -10.32 -2.23 28.26
N SER A 128 -9.86 -2.52 29.46
CA SER A 128 -9.73 -3.87 30.00
C SER A 128 -11.10 -4.51 30.31
N GLN A 129 -12.14 -3.68 30.43
CA GLN A 129 -13.49 -4.09 30.77
C GLN A 129 -14.24 -4.66 29.56
N ASP A 130 -15.11 -5.64 29.80
CA ASP A 130 -15.98 -6.18 28.76
C ASP A 130 -17.14 -5.23 28.47
N LYS A 131 -17.56 -5.16 27.20
CA LYS A 131 -18.73 -4.37 26.79
C LYS A 131 -19.97 -4.87 27.56
N PRO A 132 -20.77 -4.00 28.19
CA PRO A 132 -22.02 -4.40 28.88
C PRO A 132 -22.89 -5.21 27.94
N LYS A 133 -23.43 -6.34 28.43
CA LYS A 133 -24.40 -7.12 27.67
C LYS A 133 -25.68 -6.31 27.54
N THR A 134 -25.97 -5.82 26.37
CA THR A 134 -27.30 -5.29 26.06
C THR A 134 -28.26 -6.46 25.94
N ASP A 135 -29.33 -6.46 26.73
CA ASP A 135 -30.42 -7.42 26.65
C ASP A 135 -31.17 -7.28 25.31
N LYS A 136 -30.56 -7.75 24.22
CA LYS A 136 -31.32 -7.97 22.98
C LYS A 136 -31.95 -9.35 23.06
N LYS A 137 -33.27 -9.34 23.23
CA LYS A 137 -34.16 -10.48 23.04
C LYS A 137 -34.15 -10.90 21.56
N ASP A 138 -33.11 -11.59 21.13
CA ASP A 138 -33.15 -12.34 19.88
C ASP A 138 -32.34 -13.61 20.07
N GLY A 139 -33.03 -14.74 19.98
CA GLY A 139 -32.59 -16.09 20.31
C GLY A 139 -31.56 -16.69 19.37
N LYS A 140 -30.41 -16.05 19.19
CA LYS A 140 -29.24 -16.68 18.58
C LYS A 140 -28.26 -17.15 19.64
N LYS A 141 -27.91 -18.45 19.58
CA LYS A 141 -26.93 -19.12 20.45
C LYS A 141 -25.67 -18.26 20.58
N ALA A 142 -25.36 -17.92 21.84
CA ALA A 142 -24.13 -17.21 22.17
C ALA A 142 -22.92 -18.06 21.75
N ASP A 143 -22.14 -17.57 20.79
CA ASP A 143 -20.82 -18.09 20.50
C ASP A 143 -19.92 -17.93 21.73
N LYS A 144 -19.33 -19.03 22.18
CA LYS A 144 -18.36 -19.10 23.29
C LYS A 144 -17.00 -18.53 22.84
N LYS A 145 -16.94 -17.25 22.47
CA LYS A 145 -15.69 -16.48 22.37
C LYS A 145 -15.77 -15.34 23.36
N GLY A 146 -14.67 -15.11 24.11
CA GLY A 146 -14.56 -14.13 25.20
C GLY A 146 -15.24 -12.79 24.89
N GLY A 147 -15.79 -12.12 25.92
CA GLY A 147 -16.55 -10.89 25.76
C GLY A 147 -15.81 -9.85 24.91
N LYS A 148 -16.52 -9.13 24.05
CA LYS A 148 -15.93 -8.01 23.30
C LYS A 148 -15.55 -6.93 24.28
N LYS A 149 -14.29 -6.47 24.24
CA LYS A 149 -13.82 -5.36 25.08
C LYS A 149 -14.54 -4.05 24.73
N GLN A 150 -14.73 -3.21 25.74
CA GLN A 150 -15.34 -1.90 25.55
C GLN A 150 -14.38 -0.96 24.84
N MET A 151 -14.88 -0.23 23.85
CA MET A 151 -14.13 0.78 23.10
C MET A 151 -14.62 2.17 23.44
N PHE A 152 -13.70 3.10 23.56
CA PHE A 152 -13.95 4.51 23.76
C PHE A 152 -13.34 5.32 22.64
N TYR A 153 -13.97 6.41 22.28
CA TYR A 153 -13.57 7.26 21.15
C TYR A 153 -13.23 8.65 21.68
N PHE A 154 -12.17 9.22 21.16
CA PHE A 154 -11.62 10.48 21.67
C PHE A 154 -11.28 11.45 20.55
N SER A 155 -11.39 12.73 20.87
CA SER A 155 -10.82 13.85 20.13
C SER A 155 -9.82 14.57 21.04
N TYR A 156 -8.60 14.79 20.54
CA TYR A 156 -7.51 15.47 21.25
C TYR A 156 -7.06 16.68 20.47
N ASP A 157 -7.07 17.85 21.11
CA ASP A 157 -6.52 19.08 20.57
C ASP A 157 -5.07 19.23 20.99
N SER A 158 -4.15 19.13 20.03
CA SER A 158 -2.70 19.12 20.29
C SER A 158 -2.11 20.48 20.72
N GLN A 159 -2.89 21.57 20.64
CA GLN A 159 -2.47 22.90 21.07
C GLN A 159 -2.92 23.18 22.52
N SER A 160 -4.19 22.96 22.82
CA SER A 160 -4.73 23.14 24.18
C SER A 160 -4.48 21.95 25.09
N ARG A 161 -3.98 20.81 24.56
CA ARG A 161 -3.77 19.52 25.24
C ARG A 161 -5.04 18.93 25.85
N LYS A 162 -6.21 19.34 25.36
CA LYS A 162 -7.49 18.90 25.86
C LYS A 162 -7.93 17.59 25.19
N LEU A 163 -8.18 16.58 26.00
CA LEU A 163 -8.82 15.33 25.61
C LEU A 163 -10.34 15.46 25.83
N THR A 164 -11.12 15.02 24.85
CA THR A 164 -12.58 15.01 24.93
C THR A 164 -13.08 13.67 24.44
N GLN A 165 -13.88 12.98 25.25
CA GLN A 165 -14.57 11.78 24.79
C GLN A 165 -15.67 12.16 23.80
N ILE A 166 -15.76 11.41 22.70
CA ILE A 166 -16.84 11.53 21.72
C ILE A 166 -17.73 10.28 21.77
N SER A 167 -18.99 10.43 21.38
CA SER A 167 -19.91 9.29 21.36
C SER A 167 -19.54 8.28 20.27
N GLU A 168 -20.04 7.04 20.37
CA GLU A 168 -19.87 6.03 19.31
C GLU A 168 -20.54 6.47 17.99
N ASP A 169 -21.60 7.29 18.07
CA ASP A 169 -22.29 7.83 16.91
C ASP A 169 -21.53 8.98 16.22
N ASP A 170 -20.72 9.71 16.99
CA ASP A 170 -19.93 10.85 16.49
C ASP A 170 -18.49 10.48 16.10
N LYS A 171 -18.11 9.19 16.26
CA LYS A 171 -16.78 8.74 15.85
C LYS A 171 -16.58 8.86 14.35
N GLU A 172 -15.35 9.08 13.94
CA GLU A 172 -14.97 9.00 12.53
C GLU A 172 -15.14 7.56 12.02
N LEU A 173 -15.98 7.40 11.00
CA LEU A 173 -16.28 6.10 10.44
C LEU A 173 -15.11 5.57 9.60
N ASP A 174 -14.81 4.28 9.72
CA ASP A 174 -13.83 3.63 8.87
C ASP A 174 -14.30 3.58 7.41
N ARG A 175 -13.34 3.64 6.50
CA ARG A 175 -13.58 3.39 5.09
C ARG A 175 -13.97 1.92 4.89
N LEU A 176 -14.99 1.68 4.09
CA LEU A 176 -15.28 0.35 3.56
C LEU A 176 -14.33 0.08 2.39
N SER A 177 -13.51 -0.95 2.51
CA SER A 177 -12.42 -1.26 1.57
C SER A 177 -12.89 -1.59 0.15
N TRP A 178 -14.14 -1.99 0.00
CA TRP A 178 -14.73 -2.36 -1.28
C TRP A 178 -15.20 -1.18 -2.14
N GLY A 179 -15.35 0.04 -1.58
CA GLY A 179 -15.90 1.19 -2.28
C GLY A 179 -14.83 2.04 -2.98
N THR A 180 -14.97 2.28 -4.29
CA THR A 180 -14.19 3.27 -5.03
C THR A 180 -15.00 4.55 -5.12
N VAL A 181 -14.60 5.56 -4.33
CA VAL A 181 -15.32 6.84 -4.18
C VAL A 181 -14.89 7.82 -5.28
N SER A 182 -15.88 8.48 -5.92
CA SER A 182 -15.61 9.52 -6.91
C SER A 182 -14.94 10.76 -6.28
N PRO A 183 -14.14 11.52 -7.06
CA PRO A 183 -13.48 12.74 -6.58
C PRO A 183 -14.41 13.78 -5.97
N ASP A 184 -15.63 13.91 -6.48
CA ASP A 184 -16.66 14.86 -6.01
C ASP A 184 -17.48 14.32 -4.83
N LYS A 185 -17.18 13.09 -4.36
CA LYS A 185 -17.90 12.41 -3.29
C LYS A 185 -19.41 12.27 -3.53
N LYS A 186 -19.84 12.05 -4.77
CA LYS A 186 -21.26 11.80 -5.07
C LYS A 186 -21.57 10.35 -5.39
N THR A 187 -20.58 9.63 -5.96
CA THR A 187 -20.77 8.28 -6.47
C THR A 187 -19.73 7.33 -5.88
N VAL A 188 -20.15 6.14 -5.55
CA VAL A 188 -19.27 5.03 -5.15
C VAL A 188 -19.50 3.86 -6.09
N ILE A 189 -18.42 3.34 -6.70
CA ILE A 189 -18.45 2.16 -7.57
C ILE A 189 -17.83 0.98 -6.84
N TYR A 190 -18.41 -0.20 -7.02
CA TYR A 190 -17.99 -1.45 -6.41
C TYR A 190 -18.46 -2.63 -7.25
N THR A 191 -17.99 -3.84 -6.91
CA THR A 191 -18.43 -5.08 -7.54
C THR A 191 -19.37 -5.86 -6.61
N LYS A 192 -20.32 -6.56 -7.21
CA LYS A 192 -21.20 -7.51 -6.56
C LYS A 192 -21.70 -8.50 -7.63
N ASP A 193 -21.77 -9.79 -7.30
CA ASP A 193 -22.23 -10.83 -8.25
C ASP A 193 -21.52 -10.77 -9.62
N LEU A 194 -20.18 -10.55 -9.61
CA LEU A 194 -19.34 -10.42 -10.81
C LEU A 194 -19.68 -9.22 -11.71
N ASN A 195 -20.52 -8.30 -11.27
CA ASN A 195 -20.93 -7.10 -11.98
C ASN A 195 -20.54 -5.82 -11.27
N LEU A 196 -20.45 -4.72 -12.02
CA LEU A 196 -20.27 -3.39 -11.47
C LEU A 196 -21.60 -2.81 -11.01
N TYR A 197 -21.54 -2.18 -9.85
CA TYR A 197 -22.64 -1.43 -9.24
C TYR A 197 -22.18 -0.04 -8.86
N LYS A 198 -23.12 0.90 -8.79
CA LYS A 198 -22.92 2.21 -8.17
C LYS A 198 -23.98 2.48 -7.11
N MET A 199 -23.61 3.32 -6.15
CA MET A 199 -24.53 3.92 -5.18
C MET A 199 -24.18 5.39 -4.95
N SER A 200 -25.07 6.12 -4.29
CA SER A 200 -24.76 7.48 -3.82
C SER A 200 -23.73 7.42 -2.69
N TYR A 201 -22.94 8.50 -2.54
CA TYR A 201 -22.05 8.62 -1.38
C TYR A 201 -22.84 8.68 -0.06
N GLU A 202 -24.06 9.20 -0.07
CA GLU A 202 -24.96 9.21 1.09
C GLU A 202 -25.32 7.79 1.53
N ASP A 203 -25.68 6.90 0.60
CA ASP A 203 -25.95 5.49 0.91
C ASP A 203 -24.69 4.74 1.37
N TYR A 204 -23.54 5.07 0.81
CA TYR A 204 -22.26 4.55 1.29
C TYR A 204 -21.98 4.97 2.75
N GLU A 205 -22.29 6.21 3.13
CA GLU A 205 -22.18 6.69 4.52
C GLU A 205 -23.14 5.92 5.47
N LYS A 206 -24.35 5.53 5.02
CA LYS A 206 -25.22 4.64 5.80
C LYS A 206 -24.57 3.30 6.03
N LEU A 207 -23.98 2.70 4.98
CA LEU A 207 -23.29 1.41 5.10
C LEU A 207 -22.00 1.49 5.95
N ARG A 208 -21.35 2.63 6.02
CA ARG A 208 -20.23 2.84 6.96
C ARG A 208 -20.69 2.76 8.42
N LYS A 209 -21.93 3.17 8.71
CA LYS A 209 -22.55 3.06 10.06
C LYS A 209 -23.05 1.66 10.33
N ASP A 210 -23.76 1.06 9.39
CA ASP A 210 -24.26 -0.31 9.46
C ASP A 210 -24.13 -0.98 8.08
N GLU A 211 -23.20 -1.91 7.92
CA GLU A 211 -22.99 -2.64 6.67
C GLU A 211 -24.20 -3.45 6.19
N ASN A 212 -25.18 -3.68 7.07
CA ASN A 212 -26.41 -4.41 6.77
C ASN A 212 -27.60 -3.48 6.53
N ASP A 213 -27.40 -2.17 6.43
CA ASP A 213 -28.49 -1.23 6.14
C ASP A 213 -29.14 -1.59 4.79
N SER A 214 -30.41 -1.99 4.87
CA SER A 214 -31.21 -2.39 3.71
C SER A 214 -31.92 -1.22 3.01
N THR A 215 -31.80 0.01 3.53
CA THR A 215 -32.43 1.20 2.95
C THR A 215 -31.64 1.83 1.81
N VAL A 216 -30.42 1.32 1.56
CA VAL A 216 -29.54 1.82 0.51
C VAL A 216 -30.00 1.40 -0.87
N THR A 217 -29.80 2.29 -1.85
CA THR A 217 -30.12 2.02 -3.25
C THR A 217 -28.87 1.64 -4.02
N GLU A 218 -28.87 0.43 -4.57
CA GLU A 218 -27.79 -0.10 -5.43
C GLU A 218 -28.25 -0.08 -6.89
N ILE A 219 -27.48 0.54 -7.77
CA ILE A 219 -27.74 0.58 -9.22
C ILE A 219 -26.72 -0.28 -9.93
N GLN A 220 -27.20 -1.33 -10.62
CA GLN A 220 -26.35 -2.20 -11.42
C GLN A 220 -25.94 -1.51 -12.72
N LEU A 221 -24.64 -1.50 -13.02
CA LEU A 221 -24.06 -0.88 -14.22
C LEU A 221 -23.81 -1.90 -15.35
N THR A 222 -23.52 -3.17 -14.99
CA THR A 222 -23.22 -4.23 -15.94
C THR A 222 -24.05 -5.48 -15.64
N PHE A 223 -24.35 -6.29 -16.67
CA PHE A 223 -25.25 -7.45 -16.57
C PHE A 223 -24.65 -8.70 -17.22
N ASP A 224 -23.39 -8.59 -17.65
CA ASP A 224 -22.69 -9.61 -18.44
C ASP A 224 -21.63 -10.39 -17.63
N GLY A 225 -21.47 -10.06 -16.34
CA GLY A 225 -20.54 -10.75 -15.46
C GLY A 225 -20.94 -12.21 -15.22
N VAL A 226 -20.04 -13.13 -15.55
CA VAL A 226 -20.18 -14.57 -15.28
C VAL A 226 -18.84 -15.11 -14.74
N LYS A 227 -18.82 -16.37 -14.29
CA LYS A 227 -17.57 -17.02 -13.86
C LYS A 227 -16.50 -16.92 -14.97
N ASP A 228 -15.29 -16.57 -14.60
CA ASP A 228 -14.14 -16.40 -15.50
C ASP A 228 -14.31 -15.27 -16.55
N PHE A 229 -15.34 -14.41 -16.37
CA PHE A 229 -15.61 -13.21 -17.14
C PHE A 229 -16.34 -12.21 -16.23
N GLY A 230 -15.62 -11.65 -15.26
CA GLY A 230 -16.21 -10.86 -14.19
C GLY A 230 -15.61 -9.48 -14.03
N TRP A 231 -16.45 -8.57 -13.56
CA TRP A 231 -16.06 -7.21 -13.17
C TRP A 231 -15.52 -7.22 -11.75
N GLY A 232 -14.26 -7.51 -11.61
CA GLY A 232 -13.60 -7.57 -10.32
C GLY A 232 -13.09 -8.96 -10.01
N MET A 233 -11.80 -8.99 -9.78
CA MET A 233 -11.13 -10.20 -9.35
C MET A 233 -11.48 -10.50 -7.90
N PRO A 234 -11.84 -11.73 -7.57
CA PRO A 234 -11.88 -12.15 -6.18
C PRO A 234 -10.48 -11.97 -5.58
N GLY A 235 -10.39 -11.33 -4.42
CA GLY A 235 -9.11 -11.00 -3.77
C GLY A 235 -8.26 -12.20 -3.32
N ASN A 236 -8.70 -13.43 -3.62
CA ASN A 236 -7.94 -14.65 -3.39
C ASN A 236 -8.17 -15.63 -4.54
N MET A 237 -7.17 -15.80 -5.39
CA MET A 237 -7.21 -16.70 -6.55
C MET A 237 -7.38 -18.19 -6.19
N LEU A 238 -7.08 -18.58 -4.94
CA LEU A 238 -7.08 -19.99 -4.50
C LEU A 238 -8.40 -20.48 -3.91
N ASN A 239 -9.44 -19.63 -3.82
CA ASN A 239 -10.72 -20.02 -3.22
C ASN A 239 -11.90 -19.34 -3.90
N THR A 240 -12.05 -19.61 -5.19
CA THR A 240 -13.08 -18.99 -6.05
C THR A 240 -14.51 -19.32 -5.60
N ASP A 241 -14.77 -20.49 -5.01
CA ASP A 241 -16.13 -20.89 -4.64
C ASP A 241 -16.70 -20.10 -3.45
N THR A 242 -15.87 -19.71 -2.49
CA THR A 242 -16.30 -18.86 -1.35
C THR A 242 -16.46 -17.39 -1.75
N LEU A 243 -15.78 -16.95 -2.78
CA LEU A 243 -15.82 -15.57 -3.28
C LEU A 243 -16.96 -15.36 -4.28
N LEU A 244 -17.32 -16.40 -5.02
CA LEU A 244 -18.49 -16.46 -5.90
C LEU A 244 -19.82 -16.51 -5.15
N ASN A 245 -19.80 -16.62 -3.82
CA ASN A 245 -20.98 -16.47 -2.98
C ASN A 245 -21.54 -15.02 -3.00
N GLY A 246 -21.66 -14.53 -4.16
CA GLY A 246 -22.35 -13.45 -4.84
C GLY A 246 -22.95 -12.28 -4.07
N LYS A 247 -23.01 -12.32 -2.75
CA LYS A 247 -23.68 -11.28 -1.95
C LYS A 247 -22.74 -10.25 -1.34
N ARG A 248 -21.41 -10.46 -1.44
CA ARG A 248 -20.42 -9.54 -0.88
C ARG A 248 -20.06 -8.45 -1.89
N ARG A 249 -20.03 -7.20 -1.41
CA ARG A 249 -19.45 -6.10 -2.15
C ARG A 249 -17.93 -6.25 -2.20
N GLY A 250 -17.34 -6.10 -3.37
CA GLY A 250 -15.90 -6.21 -3.62
C GLY A 250 -15.32 -4.92 -4.19
N MET A 251 -14.01 -4.72 -3.98
CA MET A 251 -13.29 -3.60 -4.58
C MET A 251 -13.08 -3.82 -6.07
N TYR A 252 -13.16 -2.75 -6.85
CA TYR A 252 -12.82 -2.74 -8.24
C TYR A 252 -11.72 -1.73 -8.56
N GLY A 253 -10.74 -2.15 -9.39
CA GLY A 253 -9.55 -1.36 -9.72
C GLY A 253 -9.72 -0.30 -10.82
N GLY A 254 -10.93 0.08 -11.20
CA GLY A 254 -11.17 1.15 -12.18
C GLY A 254 -10.87 2.55 -11.65
N LEU A 255 -10.82 3.52 -12.55
CA LEU A 255 -10.43 4.90 -12.24
C LEU A 255 -11.49 5.89 -12.74
N PHE A 256 -11.83 6.84 -11.88
CA PHE A 256 -12.62 7.99 -12.27
C PHE A 256 -11.81 9.01 -13.09
N SER A 257 -12.51 9.76 -13.94
CA SER A 257 -11.99 11.04 -14.48
C SER A 257 -11.80 12.06 -13.34
N PRO A 258 -10.92 13.07 -13.50
CA PRO A 258 -10.73 14.10 -12.48
C PRO A 258 -12.01 14.86 -12.10
N ASP A 259 -12.97 15.01 -13.04
CA ASP A 259 -14.28 15.66 -12.84
C ASP A 259 -15.39 14.70 -12.37
N SER A 260 -15.08 13.42 -12.16
CA SER A 260 -16.04 12.40 -11.72
C SER A 260 -17.10 11.96 -12.73
N ARG A 261 -17.09 12.48 -13.97
CA ARG A 261 -18.09 12.16 -14.99
C ARG A 261 -17.92 10.76 -15.54
N TYR A 262 -16.68 10.38 -15.81
CA TYR A 262 -16.36 9.11 -16.45
C TYR A 262 -15.68 8.14 -15.48
N PHE A 263 -15.87 6.85 -15.77
CA PHE A 263 -15.17 5.77 -15.08
C PHE A 263 -14.61 4.81 -16.11
N VAL A 264 -13.31 4.54 -16.07
CA VAL A 264 -12.64 3.58 -16.94
C VAL A 264 -12.36 2.31 -16.16
N ALA A 265 -12.63 1.16 -16.79
CA ALA A 265 -12.59 -0.15 -16.16
C ALA A 265 -11.97 -1.20 -17.10
N LEU A 266 -11.28 -2.18 -16.53
CA LEU A 266 -10.75 -3.35 -17.23
C LEU A 266 -11.55 -4.59 -16.85
N LEU A 267 -11.91 -5.42 -17.84
CA LEU A 267 -12.53 -6.72 -17.64
C LEU A 267 -11.60 -7.78 -18.20
N GLU A 268 -11.32 -8.81 -17.41
CA GLU A 268 -10.49 -9.93 -17.83
C GLU A 268 -11.36 -11.12 -18.22
N ASP A 269 -11.18 -11.65 -19.44
CA ASP A 269 -11.84 -12.86 -19.96
C ASP A 269 -10.88 -14.04 -19.88
N GLU A 270 -11.13 -14.91 -18.92
CA GLU A 270 -10.34 -16.11 -18.69
C GLU A 270 -11.08 -17.40 -19.11
N ARG A 271 -12.25 -17.30 -19.74
CA ARG A 271 -13.11 -18.46 -20.07
C ARG A 271 -12.41 -19.50 -20.95
N ALA A 272 -11.51 -19.05 -21.83
CA ALA A 272 -10.73 -19.95 -22.68
C ALA A 272 -9.49 -20.55 -21.98
N VAL A 273 -9.05 -19.99 -20.86
CA VAL A 273 -7.87 -20.43 -20.11
C VAL A 273 -8.20 -21.71 -19.35
N LYS A 274 -7.27 -22.66 -19.35
CA LYS A 274 -7.44 -23.93 -18.63
C LYS A 274 -7.19 -23.78 -17.13
N ASP A 275 -7.75 -24.70 -16.36
CA ASP A 275 -7.55 -24.75 -14.92
C ASP A 275 -6.22 -25.40 -14.55
N LEU A 276 -5.48 -24.80 -13.62
CA LEU A 276 -4.40 -25.45 -12.89
C LEU A 276 -4.98 -26.03 -11.59
N TRP A 277 -4.56 -27.23 -11.26
CA TRP A 277 -5.00 -27.95 -10.07
C TRP A 277 -3.89 -27.96 -9.03
N VAL A 278 -4.23 -27.54 -7.82
CA VAL A 278 -3.31 -27.53 -6.68
C VAL A 278 -3.96 -28.27 -5.52
N ILE A 279 -3.20 -29.12 -4.87
CA ILE A 279 -3.66 -29.82 -3.65
C ILE A 279 -3.09 -29.10 -2.45
N ASP A 280 -3.97 -28.51 -1.62
CA ASP A 280 -3.59 -28.03 -0.29
C ASP A 280 -3.51 -29.23 0.67
N VAL A 281 -2.30 -29.75 0.85
CA VAL A 281 -2.02 -30.89 1.72
C VAL A 281 -2.10 -30.55 3.21
N MET A 282 -2.06 -29.23 3.55
CA MET A 282 -2.11 -28.74 4.93
C MET A 282 -3.53 -28.42 5.39
N ALA A 283 -4.52 -28.48 4.48
CA ALA A 283 -5.91 -28.25 4.83
C ALA A 283 -6.41 -29.24 5.89
N ASN A 284 -7.17 -28.77 6.87
CA ASN A 284 -7.70 -29.54 7.98
C ASN A 284 -9.24 -29.57 7.91
N PRO A 285 -9.91 -30.73 7.99
CA PRO A 285 -9.40 -32.05 8.44
C PRO A 285 -8.81 -32.94 7.34
N ARG A 286 -8.84 -32.53 6.09
CA ARG A 286 -8.34 -33.31 4.94
C ARG A 286 -7.75 -32.39 3.86
N PRO A 287 -6.82 -32.89 3.03
CA PRO A 287 -6.39 -32.16 1.84
C PRO A 287 -7.56 -31.73 0.97
N THR A 288 -7.47 -30.53 0.40
CA THR A 288 -8.47 -29.98 -0.54
C THR A 288 -7.84 -29.79 -1.91
N LEU A 289 -8.66 -29.96 -2.96
CA LEU A 289 -8.28 -29.63 -4.32
C LEU A 289 -8.71 -28.17 -4.58
N GLU A 290 -7.77 -27.34 -5.01
CA GLU A 290 -8.02 -25.98 -5.45
C GLU A 290 -7.74 -25.85 -6.94
N THR A 291 -8.56 -25.10 -7.65
CA THR A 291 -8.42 -24.89 -9.08
C THR A 291 -8.53 -23.42 -9.39
N TYR A 292 -7.69 -22.93 -10.31
CA TYR A 292 -7.75 -21.56 -10.81
C TYR A 292 -7.24 -21.49 -12.24
N LYS A 293 -7.65 -20.45 -12.96
CA LYS A 293 -7.21 -20.23 -14.35
C LYS A 293 -5.73 -19.92 -14.40
N TYR A 294 -4.98 -20.67 -15.21
CA TYR A 294 -3.55 -20.48 -15.35
C TYR A 294 -3.07 -20.93 -16.74
N GLN A 295 -2.54 -19.99 -17.49
CA GLN A 295 -1.96 -20.31 -18.80
C GLN A 295 -0.56 -20.90 -18.61
N MET A 296 -0.39 -22.19 -18.92
CA MET A 296 0.92 -22.85 -18.90
C MET A 296 1.81 -22.37 -20.07
N PRO A 297 3.14 -22.42 -19.91
CA PRO A 297 4.04 -22.14 -21.02
C PRO A 297 3.72 -22.99 -22.26
N GLY A 298 3.59 -22.32 -23.41
CA GLY A 298 3.27 -22.98 -24.69
C GLY A 298 1.78 -23.14 -24.98
N GLU A 299 0.87 -22.85 -24.06
CA GLU A 299 -0.57 -22.83 -24.34
C GLU A 299 -0.95 -21.59 -25.15
N LYS A 300 -1.92 -21.77 -26.05
CA LYS A 300 -2.37 -20.73 -26.98
C LYS A 300 -3.37 -19.76 -26.34
N GLU A 301 -4.21 -20.28 -25.46
CA GLU A 301 -5.28 -19.55 -24.80
C GLU A 301 -4.69 -18.76 -23.63
N ALA A 302 -4.88 -17.43 -23.65
CA ALA A 302 -4.47 -16.51 -22.62
C ALA A 302 -5.67 -15.72 -22.12
N PRO A 303 -5.59 -15.10 -20.92
CA PRO A 303 -6.55 -14.08 -20.53
C PRO A 303 -6.60 -12.95 -21.56
N VAL A 304 -7.82 -12.48 -21.88
CA VAL A 304 -8.03 -11.33 -22.76
C VAL A 304 -8.54 -10.16 -21.93
N ILE A 305 -7.85 -9.02 -22.00
CA ILE A 305 -8.22 -7.82 -21.24
C ILE A 305 -9.01 -6.89 -22.15
N HIS A 306 -10.25 -6.61 -21.76
CA HIS A 306 -11.14 -5.62 -22.38
C HIS A 306 -11.09 -4.32 -21.57
N MET A 307 -11.22 -3.17 -22.22
CA MET A 307 -11.28 -1.86 -21.59
C MET A 307 -12.61 -1.19 -21.91
N TYR A 308 -13.29 -0.69 -20.88
CA TYR A 308 -14.56 -0.02 -21.02
C TYR A 308 -14.53 1.37 -20.39
N LEU A 309 -15.18 2.31 -21.06
CA LEU A 309 -15.48 3.64 -20.55
C LEU A 309 -16.97 3.73 -20.23
N PHE A 310 -17.27 4.20 -19.02
CA PHE A 310 -18.64 4.47 -18.57
C PHE A 310 -18.84 5.97 -18.45
N ASP A 311 -19.84 6.53 -19.12
CA ASP A 311 -20.35 7.89 -18.85
C ASP A 311 -21.41 7.77 -17.74
N LEU A 312 -21.08 8.23 -16.54
CA LEU A 312 -21.94 8.08 -15.36
C LEU A 312 -23.16 9.03 -15.37
N GLN A 313 -23.17 10.03 -16.26
CA GLN A 313 -24.29 10.94 -16.46
C GLN A 313 -25.33 10.36 -17.41
N THR A 314 -24.89 9.81 -18.53
CA THR A 314 -25.80 9.23 -19.55
C THR A 314 -26.11 7.76 -19.29
N GLY A 315 -25.25 7.04 -18.53
CA GLY A 315 -25.33 5.60 -18.33
C GLY A 315 -24.76 4.80 -19.51
N GLU A 316 -24.16 5.44 -20.50
CA GLU A 316 -23.56 4.79 -21.65
C GLU A 316 -22.27 4.05 -21.28
N ARG A 317 -22.11 2.82 -21.81
CA ARG A 317 -20.89 2.02 -21.74
C ARG A 317 -20.32 1.85 -23.13
N LYS A 318 -19.06 2.21 -23.33
CA LYS A 318 -18.33 2.02 -24.58
C LYS A 318 -17.13 1.11 -24.36
N GLU A 319 -16.99 0.08 -25.18
CA GLU A 319 -15.75 -0.68 -25.26
C GLU A 319 -14.73 0.07 -26.11
N ILE A 320 -13.48 0.10 -25.65
CA ILE A 320 -12.35 0.75 -26.32
C ILE A 320 -11.54 -0.35 -26.99
N ASP A 321 -11.31 -0.27 -28.29
CA ASP A 321 -10.42 -1.19 -28.99
C ASP A 321 -8.97 -0.97 -28.54
N THR A 322 -8.44 -1.98 -27.85
CA THR A 322 -7.09 -1.96 -27.30
C THR A 322 -6.15 -2.91 -28.02
N TRP A 323 -6.65 -3.68 -29.01
CA TRP A 323 -5.92 -4.78 -29.62
C TRP A 323 -4.65 -4.33 -30.35
N ARG A 324 -3.55 -4.99 -30.05
CA ARG A 324 -2.28 -4.85 -30.79
C ARG A 324 -1.36 -6.06 -30.66
N PHE A 325 -1.18 -6.56 -29.45
CA PHE A 325 -0.33 -7.71 -29.18
C PHE A 325 -1.18 -8.88 -28.74
N LYS A 326 -0.85 -10.06 -29.21
CA LYS A 326 -1.41 -11.27 -28.63
C LYS A 326 -1.01 -11.34 -27.14
N ASP A 327 -1.94 -11.74 -26.28
CA ASP A 327 -1.71 -11.92 -24.84
C ASP A 327 -1.17 -10.63 -24.16
N GLN A 328 -1.67 -9.47 -24.57
CA GLN A 328 -1.24 -8.18 -24.04
C GLN A 328 -1.76 -7.91 -22.63
N THR A 329 -0.98 -7.15 -21.86
CA THR A 329 -1.41 -6.58 -20.57
C THR A 329 -1.68 -5.10 -20.73
N LEU A 330 -2.71 -4.59 -20.04
CA LEU A 330 -3.10 -3.19 -20.03
C LEU A 330 -3.01 -2.63 -18.60
N ARG A 331 -2.45 -1.45 -18.46
CA ARG A 331 -2.41 -0.70 -17.21
C ARG A 331 -2.87 0.74 -17.46
N ILE A 332 -4.00 1.13 -16.86
CA ILE A 332 -4.45 2.52 -16.87
C ILE A 332 -3.55 3.31 -15.94
N SER A 333 -2.94 4.39 -16.46
CA SER A 333 -2.08 5.25 -15.64
C SER A 333 -2.92 6.09 -14.69
N SER A 334 -2.51 6.11 -13.43
CA SER A 334 -3.21 6.84 -12.37
C SER A 334 -2.34 7.92 -11.73
N LYS A 335 -2.97 8.96 -11.24
CA LYS A 335 -2.34 9.95 -10.36
C LYS A 335 -3.12 10.05 -9.06
N THR A 336 -2.39 10.19 -7.96
CA THR A 336 -3.00 10.48 -6.66
C THR A 336 -3.33 11.97 -6.58
N ARG A 337 -4.51 12.32 -6.07
CA ARG A 337 -4.87 13.73 -5.84
C ARG A 337 -4.03 14.31 -4.70
N GLU A 338 -3.68 15.59 -4.81
CA GLU A 338 -2.94 16.29 -3.75
C GLU A 338 -3.76 16.43 -2.47
N VAL A 339 -5.08 16.61 -2.60
CA VAL A 339 -5.98 16.77 -1.46
C VAL A 339 -6.23 15.41 -0.81
N LYS A 340 -5.84 15.29 0.47
CA LYS A 340 -6.17 14.14 1.30
C LYS A 340 -7.66 14.17 1.65
N ASP A 341 -8.34 13.05 1.47
CA ASP A 341 -9.67 12.86 2.03
C ASP A 341 -9.51 12.39 3.49
N ALA A 342 -9.67 13.33 4.42
CA ALA A 342 -9.48 13.05 5.83
C ALA A 342 -10.51 12.03 6.36
N ALA A 343 -11.75 12.07 5.87
CA ALA A 343 -12.81 11.14 6.26
C ALA A 343 -12.50 9.70 5.81
N LEU A 344 -11.85 9.54 4.66
CA LEU A 344 -11.46 8.23 4.12
C LEU A 344 -10.03 7.83 4.49
N ASP A 345 -9.26 8.72 5.09
CA ASP A 345 -7.82 8.56 5.36
C ASP A 345 -6.99 8.15 4.13
N VAL A 346 -7.39 8.59 2.96
CA VAL A 346 -6.76 8.29 1.68
C VAL A 346 -6.68 9.50 0.77
N ARG A 347 -5.74 9.47 -0.16
CA ARG A 347 -5.73 10.36 -1.32
C ARG A 347 -6.33 9.58 -2.49
N PRO A 348 -7.52 9.93 -2.99
CA PRO A 348 -8.13 9.18 -4.07
C PRO A 348 -7.28 9.29 -5.34
N SER A 349 -7.14 8.16 -6.04
CA SER A 349 -6.52 8.12 -7.35
C SER A 349 -7.56 8.36 -8.44
N VAL A 350 -7.16 9.10 -9.46
CA VAL A 350 -7.91 9.31 -10.69
C VAL A 350 -7.04 8.90 -11.87
N TRP A 351 -7.59 8.78 -13.06
CA TRP A 351 -6.77 8.56 -14.23
C TRP A 351 -5.77 9.71 -14.45
N MET A 352 -4.63 9.38 -14.99
CA MET A 352 -3.61 10.36 -15.33
C MET A 352 -3.96 11.00 -16.67
N GLY A 353 -3.99 12.34 -16.70
CA GLY A 353 -4.39 13.13 -17.86
C GLY A 353 -5.31 14.28 -17.45
N ASP A 354 -6.23 14.64 -18.32
CA ASP A 354 -7.28 15.64 -18.08
C ASP A 354 -8.69 14.99 -18.07
N ASN A 355 -9.77 15.77 -18.11
CA ASN A 355 -11.13 15.23 -18.09
C ASN A 355 -11.53 14.48 -19.37
N ASN A 356 -10.81 14.71 -20.49
CA ASN A 356 -11.13 14.14 -21.79
C ASN A 356 -10.12 13.12 -22.30
N ARG A 357 -8.91 13.06 -21.69
CA ARG A 357 -7.81 12.21 -22.16
C ARG A 357 -7.12 11.55 -20.98
N PHE A 358 -6.79 10.26 -21.16
CA PHE A 358 -5.99 9.51 -20.20
C PHE A 358 -4.92 8.65 -20.89
N PHE A 359 -3.99 8.14 -20.08
CA PHE A 359 -2.86 7.34 -20.54
C PHE A 359 -3.02 5.87 -20.16
N VAL A 360 -2.60 5.00 -21.05
CA VAL A 360 -2.60 3.54 -20.87
C VAL A 360 -1.25 2.98 -21.29
N THR A 361 -0.65 2.16 -20.44
CA THR A 361 0.50 1.35 -20.83
C THR A 361 0.01 -0.01 -21.29
N ARG A 362 0.42 -0.42 -22.49
CA ARG A 362 0.15 -1.73 -23.08
C ARG A 362 1.48 -2.45 -23.27
N SER A 363 1.59 -3.68 -22.79
CA SER A 363 2.79 -4.49 -22.94
C SER A 363 2.47 -5.86 -23.54
N SER A 364 3.38 -6.39 -24.34
CA SER A 364 3.33 -7.78 -24.80
C SER A 364 3.66 -8.72 -23.64
N ARG A 365 3.18 -9.97 -23.71
CA ARG A 365 3.43 -10.98 -22.68
C ARG A 365 4.92 -11.27 -22.45
N ASP A 366 5.71 -11.27 -23.52
CA ASP A 366 7.16 -11.47 -23.48
C ASP A 366 7.94 -10.25 -22.95
N LEU A 367 7.22 -9.13 -22.71
CA LEU A 367 7.79 -7.86 -22.25
C LEU A 367 8.91 -7.30 -23.15
N HIS A 368 8.89 -7.66 -24.45
CA HIS A 368 9.78 -7.07 -25.44
C HIS A 368 9.18 -5.83 -26.12
N ARG A 369 7.89 -5.57 -25.93
CA ARG A 369 7.17 -4.48 -26.58
C ARG A 369 6.30 -3.77 -25.54
N ILE A 370 6.55 -2.48 -25.35
CA ILE A 370 5.78 -1.60 -24.47
C ILE A 370 5.33 -0.40 -25.30
N ASP A 371 4.01 -0.13 -25.27
CA ASP A 371 3.42 1.09 -25.82
C ASP A 371 2.89 1.95 -24.68
N ILE A 372 3.24 3.22 -24.67
CA ILE A 372 2.51 4.24 -23.95
C ILE A 372 1.47 4.80 -24.90
N CYS A 373 0.22 4.64 -24.56
CA CYS A 373 -0.92 5.05 -25.37
C CYS A 373 -1.69 6.18 -24.70
N THR A 374 -2.39 6.96 -25.51
CA THR A 374 -3.45 7.88 -25.07
C THR A 374 -4.81 7.39 -25.57
N TYR A 375 -5.84 7.68 -24.81
CA TYR A 375 -7.22 7.61 -25.24
C TYR A 375 -7.88 8.97 -25.03
N THR A 376 -8.52 9.49 -26.05
CA THR A 376 -9.35 10.70 -25.97
C THR A 376 -10.82 10.31 -26.09
N ILE A 377 -11.67 10.87 -25.22
CA ILE A 377 -13.11 10.58 -25.22
C ILE A 377 -13.71 10.84 -26.61
N GLY A 378 -14.46 9.88 -27.10
CA GLY A 378 -15.04 9.90 -28.46
C GLY A 378 -14.22 9.17 -29.52
N GLN A 379 -12.98 8.76 -29.25
CA GLN A 379 -12.21 7.87 -30.13
C GLN A 379 -12.65 6.41 -29.94
N ASP A 380 -12.33 5.55 -30.90
CA ASP A 380 -12.64 4.12 -30.82
C ASP A 380 -11.48 3.28 -30.31
N THR A 381 -10.23 3.74 -30.51
CA THR A 381 -9.02 2.97 -30.23
C THR A 381 -8.03 3.73 -29.38
N LEU A 382 -7.10 2.99 -28.74
CA LEU A 382 -5.91 3.55 -28.13
C LEU A 382 -4.92 4.01 -29.21
N VAL A 383 -4.35 5.21 -29.02
CA VAL A 383 -3.33 5.77 -29.89
C VAL A 383 -1.96 5.64 -29.21
N PRO A 384 -1.02 4.82 -29.74
CA PRO A 384 0.32 4.74 -29.20
C PRO A 384 1.08 6.02 -29.52
N ILE A 385 1.74 6.59 -28.51
CA ILE A 385 2.55 7.81 -28.62
C ILE A 385 4.04 7.54 -28.34
N ILE A 386 4.37 6.54 -27.53
CA ILE A 386 5.75 6.09 -27.30
C ILE A 386 5.75 4.57 -27.46
N GLU A 387 6.64 4.06 -28.30
CA GLU A 387 6.80 2.64 -28.55
C GLU A 387 8.22 2.20 -28.18
N GLU A 388 8.32 1.29 -27.21
CA GLU A 388 9.58 0.65 -26.84
C GLU A 388 9.66 -0.77 -27.37
N ARG A 389 10.79 -1.09 -28.01
CA ARG A 389 11.03 -2.38 -28.65
C ARG A 389 12.45 -2.84 -28.30
N MET A 390 12.52 -3.95 -27.58
CA MET A 390 13.79 -4.58 -27.22
C MET A 390 13.74 -6.08 -27.49
N ASN A 391 14.89 -6.69 -27.67
CA ASN A 391 15.02 -8.15 -27.79
C ASN A 391 15.26 -8.83 -26.42
N THR A 392 15.16 -8.07 -25.34
CA THR A 392 15.32 -8.51 -23.95
C THR A 392 14.09 -8.10 -23.15
N TYR A 393 13.95 -8.68 -21.97
CA TYR A 393 12.97 -8.27 -20.98
C TYR A 393 13.05 -6.77 -20.67
N GLN A 394 11.92 -6.11 -20.57
CA GLN A 394 11.77 -4.72 -20.15
C GLN A 394 10.86 -4.64 -18.92
N GLU A 395 11.24 -3.82 -17.95
CA GLU A 395 10.33 -3.50 -16.84
C GLU A 395 9.27 -2.49 -17.28
N VAL A 396 8.03 -2.73 -16.81
CA VAL A 396 6.92 -1.80 -17.01
C VAL A 396 6.81 -0.88 -15.80
N LYS A 397 7.38 0.32 -15.89
CA LYS A 397 7.26 1.35 -14.85
C LYS A 397 6.10 2.31 -15.15
N ALA A 398 5.58 2.95 -14.07
CA ALA A 398 4.56 3.98 -14.23
C ALA A 398 5.16 5.22 -14.92
N LEU A 399 4.42 5.78 -15.87
CA LEU A 399 4.77 7.08 -16.45
C LEU A 399 4.37 8.23 -15.52
N HIS A 400 4.98 9.40 -15.71
CA HIS A 400 4.62 10.63 -15.01
C HIS A 400 4.23 11.70 -16.03
N ALA A 401 2.94 12.00 -16.13
CA ALA A 401 2.46 13.07 -16.99
C ALA A 401 2.48 14.41 -16.23
N LEU A 402 3.04 15.43 -16.85
CA LEU A 402 3.23 16.77 -16.32
C LEU A 402 2.34 17.75 -17.10
N ASN A 403 2.05 18.92 -16.52
CA ASN A 403 1.27 19.98 -17.16
C ASN A 403 -0.06 19.46 -17.74
N ASN A 404 -0.81 18.69 -16.96
CA ASN A 404 -2.05 18.04 -17.40
C ASN A 404 -1.87 17.14 -18.65
N GLY A 405 -0.75 16.46 -18.75
CA GLY A 405 -0.47 15.52 -19.83
C GLY A 405 0.16 16.11 -21.07
N LYS A 406 0.66 17.36 -21.03
CA LYS A 406 1.39 17.98 -22.14
C LYS A 406 2.86 17.57 -22.23
N GLU A 407 3.40 17.03 -21.16
CA GLU A 407 4.74 16.45 -21.10
C GLU A 407 4.69 15.12 -20.34
N ILE A 408 5.62 14.24 -20.64
CA ILE A 408 5.72 12.90 -20.04
C ILE A 408 7.16 12.65 -19.64
N VAL A 409 7.37 12.27 -18.38
CA VAL A 409 8.63 11.66 -17.93
C VAL A 409 8.45 10.15 -17.95
N GLN A 410 9.24 9.49 -18.79
CA GLN A 410 9.22 8.04 -18.98
C GLN A 410 10.54 7.44 -18.49
N TRP A 411 10.44 6.34 -17.75
CA TRP A 411 11.56 5.48 -17.40
C TRP A 411 11.77 4.45 -18.52
N SER A 412 13.02 4.19 -18.91
CA SER A 412 13.33 3.25 -19.99
C SER A 412 14.74 2.71 -19.90
N GLU A 413 14.92 1.43 -20.29
CA GLU A 413 16.19 0.72 -20.36
C GLU A 413 16.82 0.73 -21.77
N ARG A 414 16.28 1.51 -22.72
CA ARG A 414 16.65 1.49 -24.15
C ARG A 414 18.12 1.67 -24.46
N ASP A 415 18.87 2.28 -23.54
CA ASP A 415 20.31 2.51 -23.69
C ASP A 415 21.17 1.51 -22.90
N GLY A 416 20.60 0.38 -22.47
CA GLY A 416 21.28 -0.68 -21.71
C GLY A 416 21.35 -0.41 -20.20
N TRP A 417 20.92 0.77 -19.74
CA TRP A 417 20.75 1.18 -18.36
C TRP A 417 19.42 1.90 -18.22
N ALA A 418 18.80 1.76 -17.06
CA ALA A 418 17.52 2.44 -16.78
C ALA A 418 17.72 3.94 -16.55
N HIS A 419 17.07 4.75 -17.36
CA HIS A 419 17.16 6.20 -17.32
C HIS A 419 15.81 6.89 -17.52
N LEU A 420 15.77 8.20 -17.27
CA LEU A 420 14.59 9.05 -17.43
C LEU A 420 14.69 9.86 -18.73
N TYR A 421 13.57 9.95 -19.44
CA TYR A 421 13.41 10.64 -20.71
C TYR A 421 12.21 11.57 -20.64
N LEU A 422 12.34 12.77 -21.20
CA LEU A 422 11.27 13.76 -21.31
C LEU A 422 10.69 13.78 -22.72
N TYR A 423 9.38 13.66 -22.83
CA TYR A 423 8.62 13.72 -24.08
C TYR A 423 7.58 14.83 -24.06
N ASP A 424 7.12 15.24 -25.25
CA ASP A 424 5.88 16.00 -25.39
C ASP A 424 4.65 15.07 -25.39
N ASP A 425 3.46 15.63 -25.50
CA ASP A 425 2.19 14.90 -25.49
C ASP A 425 1.89 14.12 -26.78
N LYS A 426 2.73 14.26 -27.80
CA LYS A 426 2.68 13.51 -29.06
C LYS A 426 3.68 12.36 -29.08
N GLY A 427 4.48 12.21 -28.02
CA GLY A 427 5.53 11.20 -27.92
C GLY A 427 6.85 11.58 -28.60
N ASN A 428 7.05 12.86 -28.98
CA ASN A 428 8.34 13.32 -29.46
C ASN A 428 9.31 13.46 -28.28
N LEU A 429 10.48 12.84 -28.38
CA LEU A 429 11.54 12.96 -27.38
C LEU A 429 12.08 14.40 -27.35
N LYS A 430 11.95 15.07 -26.20
CA LYS A 430 12.53 16.40 -25.97
C LYS A 430 14.00 16.31 -25.57
N ASN A 431 14.29 15.49 -24.55
CA ASN A 431 15.66 15.22 -24.12
C ASN A 431 15.73 13.99 -23.19
N ARG A 432 16.92 13.47 -23.03
CA ARG A 432 17.28 12.50 -22.01
C ARG A 432 17.63 13.24 -20.73
N ILE A 433 16.94 12.92 -19.63
CA ILE A 433 17.12 13.58 -18.33
C ILE A 433 18.33 13.02 -17.59
N THR A 434 18.50 11.69 -17.57
CA THR A 434 19.62 11.01 -16.89
C THR A 434 20.41 10.16 -17.86
N LYS A 435 21.71 9.94 -17.59
CA LYS A 435 22.62 9.15 -18.44
C LYS A 435 23.79 8.61 -17.62
N GLY A 436 24.36 7.49 -18.05
CA GLY A 436 25.52 6.89 -17.40
C GLY A 436 25.43 5.37 -17.31
N SER A 437 26.45 4.74 -16.69
CA SER A 437 26.48 3.29 -16.44
C SER A 437 25.98 3.01 -15.03
N TRP A 438 24.71 3.30 -14.76
CA TRP A 438 24.04 3.16 -13.47
C TRP A 438 22.53 3.12 -13.68
N HIS A 439 21.77 2.68 -12.66
CA HIS A 439 20.36 2.35 -12.77
C HIS A 439 19.48 3.35 -12.01
N VAL A 440 18.46 3.90 -12.67
CA VAL A 440 17.35 4.61 -12.01
C VAL A 440 16.34 3.57 -11.55
N GLU A 441 16.09 3.48 -10.25
CA GLU A 441 15.13 2.53 -9.67
C GLU A 441 13.69 3.00 -9.86
N ASN A 442 13.39 4.20 -9.35
CA ASN A 442 12.06 4.78 -9.50
C ASN A 442 12.06 6.31 -9.31
N ILE A 443 11.00 6.97 -9.78
CA ILE A 443 10.74 8.38 -9.52
C ILE A 443 10.04 8.51 -8.17
N VAL A 444 10.61 9.31 -7.26
CA VAL A 444 10.00 9.63 -5.96
C VAL A 444 9.01 10.79 -6.11
N LYS A 445 9.40 11.85 -6.84
CA LYS A 445 8.57 13.03 -7.05
C LYS A 445 9.05 13.84 -8.24
N VAL A 446 8.12 14.50 -8.92
CA VAL A 446 8.43 15.57 -9.88
C VAL A 446 7.87 16.89 -9.34
N ASP A 447 8.75 17.87 -9.16
CA ASP A 447 8.35 19.27 -8.90
C ASP A 447 8.19 19.96 -10.26
N GLU A 448 6.95 20.05 -10.71
CA GLU A 448 6.61 20.65 -12.02
C GLU A 448 6.95 22.13 -12.07
N LYS A 449 6.79 22.86 -10.97
CA LYS A 449 7.10 24.27 -10.86
C LYS A 449 8.59 24.57 -10.98
N ALA A 450 9.38 23.84 -10.19
CA ALA A 450 10.84 23.98 -10.20
C ALA A 450 11.50 23.26 -11.39
N ARG A 451 10.74 22.45 -12.12
CA ARG A 451 11.25 21.61 -13.23
C ARG A 451 12.35 20.65 -12.77
N VAL A 452 12.13 19.99 -11.62
CA VAL A 452 13.08 19.06 -10.98
C VAL A 452 12.43 17.71 -10.78
N VAL A 453 13.16 16.63 -11.07
CA VAL A 453 12.77 15.27 -10.70
C VAL A 453 13.66 14.75 -9.57
N TYR A 454 13.04 14.13 -8.58
CA TYR A 454 13.65 13.40 -7.46
C TYR A 454 13.45 11.92 -7.71
N PHE A 455 14.52 11.14 -7.66
CA PHE A 455 14.48 9.72 -8.00
C PHE A 455 15.47 8.91 -7.19
N LEU A 456 15.17 7.64 -6.98
CA LEU A 456 16.10 6.66 -6.41
C LEU A 456 16.94 6.05 -7.55
N ALA A 457 18.22 5.86 -7.29
CA ALA A 457 19.15 5.23 -8.21
C ALA A 457 20.28 4.52 -7.46
N CYS A 458 20.84 3.50 -8.08
CA CYS A 458 21.94 2.70 -7.55
C CYS A 458 23.08 2.52 -8.58
N GLY A 459 24.25 2.08 -8.10
CA GLY A 459 25.41 1.76 -8.96
C GLY A 459 26.17 2.96 -9.53
N MET A 460 25.89 4.20 -9.10
CA MET A 460 26.58 5.40 -9.58
C MET A 460 27.99 5.52 -9.00
N ASP A 461 28.20 5.21 -7.72
CA ASP A 461 29.51 5.14 -7.11
C ASP A 461 30.08 3.72 -7.22
N LYS A 462 31.18 3.55 -7.96
CA LYS A 462 31.81 2.24 -8.18
C LYS A 462 32.51 1.67 -6.94
N ASN A 463 32.72 2.46 -5.91
CA ASN A 463 33.36 2.05 -4.67
C ASN A 463 32.35 1.65 -3.57
N GLU A 464 31.08 1.66 -3.92
CA GLU A 464 29.97 1.35 -3.02
C GLU A 464 29.24 0.07 -3.45
N ASN A 465 28.47 -0.51 -2.54
CA ASN A 465 27.58 -1.62 -2.89
C ASN A 465 26.60 -1.16 -4.00
N PRO A 466 26.59 -1.81 -5.18
CA PRO A 466 25.77 -1.38 -6.31
C PRO A 466 24.26 -1.53 -6.09
N TYR A 467 23.85 -2.13 -4.99
CA TYR A 467 22.43 -2.30 -4.61
C TYR A 467 21.96 -1.26 -3.58
N TYR A 468 22.80 -0.30 -3.21
CA TYR A 468 22.36 0.79 -2.32
C TYR A 468 21.65 1.86 -3.12
N ASP A 469 20.36 2.03 -2.84
CA ASP A 469 19.54 3.08 -3.42
C ASP A 469 19.82 4.42 -2.75
N HIS A 470 20.13 5.41 -3.55
CA HIS A 470 20.30 6.79 -3.13
C HIS A 470 19.26 7.71 -3.76
N LEU A 471 18.84 8.72 -3.02
CA LEU A 471 18.03 9.80 -3.57
C LEU A 471 18.90 10.80 -4.31
N TYR A 472 18.52 11.05 -5.56
CA TYR A 472 19.10 12.08 -6.43
C TYR A 472 18.04 13.11 -6.81
N ARG A 473 18.49 14.29 -7.18
CA ARG A 473 17.72 15.28 -7.91
C ARG A 473 18.40 15.65 -9.21
N VAL A 474 17.63 15.98 -10.23
CA VAL A 474 18.11 16.50 -11.51
C VAL A 474 17.05 17.42 -12.12
N ASN A 475 17.45 18.44 -12.86
CA ASN A 475 16.51 19.27 -13.62
C ASN A 475 15.95 18.46 -14.80
N LEU A 476 14.73 18.75 -15.26
CA LEU A 476 14.11 18.05 -16.39
C LEU A 476 14.88 18.22 -17.71
N ASP A 477 15.77 19.20 -17.82
CA ASP A 477 16.70 19.36 -18.97
C ASP A 477 17.98 18.50 -18.85
N GLY A 478 18.12 17.75 -17.74
CA GLY A 478 19.25 16.89 -17.47
C GLY A 478 20.42 17.57 -16.75
N SER A 479 20.35 18.87 -16.48
CA SER A 479 21.37 19.60 -15.73
C SER A 479 21.20 19.44 -14.21
N GLY A 480 22.26 19.75 -13.43
CA GLY A 480 22.17 19.87 -11.98
C GLY A 480 21.95 18.54 -11.23
N LEU A 481 22.40 17.40 -11.80
CA LEU A 481 22.37 16.11 -11.11
C LEU A 481 23.14 16.18 -9.78
N LYS A 482 22.46 15.79 -8.69
CA LYS A 482 23.02 15.84 -7.34
C LYS A 482 22.47 14.71 -6.47
N GLN A 483 23.36 14.00 -5.76
CA GLN A 483 23.00 13.05 -4.70
C GLN A 483 22.60 13.83 -3.43
N LEU A 484 21.53 13.39 -2.76
CA LEU A 484 20.96 14.03 -1.58
C LEU A 484 21.12 13.21 -0.30
N THR A 485 21.38 11.91 -0.42
CA THR A 485 21.53 10.97 0.71
C THR A 485 22.99 10.64 0.98
N LYS A 486 23.28 10.09 2.15
CA LYS A 486 24.62 9.67 2.57
C LYS A 486 25.12 8.49 1.76
N LYS A 487 26.42 8.35 1.64
CA LYS A 487 27.06 7.16 1.05
C LYS A 487 27.05 5.98 2.02
N ASP A 488 27.25 4.79 1.47
CA ASP A 488 27.42 3.52 2.17
C ASP A 488 26.18 3.02 2.93
N PHE A 489 24.97 3.44 2.51
CA PHE A 489 23.71 2.99 3.09
C PHE A 489 22.63 2.77 2.01
N PHE A 490 21.71 1.87 2.31
CA PHE A 490 20.44 1.77 1.62
C PHE A 490 19.44 2.78 2.21
N HIS A 491 18.67 3.46 1.36
CA HIS A 491 17.77 4.55 1.73
C HIS A 491 16.32 4.28 1.33
N GLU A 492 15.39 4.45 2.27
CA GLU A 492 13.95 4.54 2.02
C GLU A 492 13.49 5.97 2.29
N VAL A 493 13.01 6.65 1.26
CA VAL A 493 12.66 8.08 1.36
C VAL A 493 11.19 8.36 1.16
N THR A 494 10.66 9.32 1.90
CA THR A 494 9.30 9.86 1.73
C THR A 494 9.36 11.38 1.74
N MET A 495 8.83 12.03 0.70
CA MET A 495 8.99 13.46 0.46
C MET A 495 7.72 14.26 0.76
N THR A 496 7.87 15.52 1.21
CA THR A 496 6.77 16.48 1.36
C THR A 496 6.12 16.83 0.03
N ASP A 497 4.85 17.27 0.06
CA ASP A 497 4.14 17.64 -1.17
C ASP A 497 4.80 18.81 -1.91
N ASP A 498 5.38 19.75 -1.16
CA ASP A 498 6.10 20.91 -1.70
C ASP A 498 7.56 20.62 -2.10
N ALA A 499 7.99 19.36 -2.03
CA ALA A 499 9.33 18.89 -2.36
C ALA A 499 10.49 19.61 -1.63
N ARG A 500 10.22 20.26 -0.47
CA ARG A 500 11.27 20.96 0.29
C ARG A 500 12.04 20.08 1.24
N PHE A 501 11.41 19.03 1.75
CA PHE A 501 12.01 18.11 2.73
C PHE A 501 11.66 16.67 2.39
N PHE A 502 12.48 15.76 2.89
CA PHE A 502 12.15 14.33 2.91
C PHE A 502 12.57 13.70 4.25
N VAL A 503 11.88 12.63 4.60
CA VAL A 503 12.25 11.70 5.66
C VAL A 503 13.10 10.63 5.01
N ASP A 504 14.30 10.44 5.50
CA ASP A 504 15.28 9.46 5.06
C ASP A 504 15.45 8.40 6.14
N ASN A 505 14.98 7.18 5.88
CA ASN A 505 15.27 6.02 6.70
C ASN A 505 16.41 5.27 6.07
N TYR A 506 17.56 5.22 6.72
CA TYR A 506 18.73 4.57 6.17
C TYR A 506 19.34 3.52 7.10
N SER A 507 19.87 2.47 6.51
CA SER A 507 20.57 1.41 7.21
C SER A 507 21.42 0.57 6.25
N ARG A 508 22.18 -0.33 6.82
CA ARG A 508 22.81 -1.47 6.15
C ARG A 508 22.91 -2.63 7.13
N VAL A 509 23.33 -3.81 6.65
CA VAL A 509 23.33 -5.08 7.42
C VAL A 509 23.95 -4.96 8.81
N ASN A 510 24.99 -4.15 8.99
CA ASN A 510 25.76 -4.02 10.24
C ASN A 510 25.62 -2.65 10.92
N THR A 511 24.56 -1.91 10.65
CA THR A 511 24.32 -0.59 11.26
C THR A 511 22.90 -0.48 11.80
N ILE A 512 22.77 0.25 12.90
CA ILE A 512 21.47 0.53 13.51
C ILE A 512 20.67 1.46 12.59
N PRO A 513 19.44 1.10 12.19
CA PRO A 513 18.57 1.95 11.38
C PRO A 513 18.37 3.32 12.01
N THR A 514 18.46 4.36 11.20
CA THR A 514 18.31 5.74 11.62
C THR A 514 17.38 6.48 10.66
N ALA A 515 16.52 7.34 11.19
CA ALA A 515 15.63 8.20 10.44
C ALA A 515 16.01 9.66 10.60
N GLU A 516 16.18 10.39 9.50
CA GLU A 516 16.54 11.80 9.47
C GLU A 516 15.56 12.60 8.60
N ARG A 517 15.41 13.88 8.92
CA ARG A 517 14.76 14.86 8.05
C ARG A 517 15.84 15.63 7.31
N ILE A 518 15.73 15.65 5.99
CA ILE A 518 16.73 16.23 5.08
C ILE A 518 16.08 17.36 4.26
N ASP A 519 16.84 18.41 4.02
CA ASP A 519 16.50 19.48 3.08
C ASP A 519 16.69 18.99 1.64
N ALA A 520 15.65 19.03 0.83
CA ALA A 520 15.65 18.43 -0.52
C ALA A 520 16.42 19.25 -1.57
N ALA A 521 16.69 20.54 -1.30
CA ALA A 521 17.50 21.34 -2.21
C ALA A 521 19.00 21.08 -2.01
N THR A 522 19.42 20.91 -0.76
CA THR A 522 20.83 20.83 -0.38
C THR A 522 21.33 19.42 -0.04
N GLY A 523 20.45 18.50 0.36
CA GLY A 523 20.81 17.21 0.95
C GLY A 523 21.36 17.35 2.38
N SER A 524 21.20 18.52 3.00
CA SER A 524 21.71 18.77 4.35
C SER A 524 20.73 18.20 5.39
N LYS A 525 21.30 17.51 6.38
CA LYS A 525 20.51 17.05 7.53
C LYS A 525 19.95 18.24 8.29
N VAL A 526 18.64 18.25 8.48
CA VAL A 526 17.95 19.21 9.34
C VAL A 526 17.89 18.71 10.78
N ARG A 527 17.56 17.40 10.95
CA ARG A 527 17.45 16.79 12.27
C ARG A 527 17.43 15.26 12.16
N THR A 528 17.98 14.56 13.15
CA THR A 528 17.70 13.15 13.40
C THR A 528 16.31 13.05 14.03
N LEU A 529 15.41 12.25 13.44
CA LEU A 529 14.07 11.99 13.95
C LEU A 529 14.12 10.88 14.99
N GLN A 530 14.70 9.74 14.62
CA GLN A 530 14.82 8.57 15.48
C GLN A 530 16.07 7.74 15.13
N THR A 531 16.56 6.99 16.12
CA THR A 531 17.52 5.90 15.96
C THR A 531 16.89 4.66 16.57
N CYS A 532 16.97 3.53 15.89
CA CYS A 532 16.33 2.30 16.33
C CYS A 532 16.91 1.83 17.68
N ASP A 533 16.04 1.35 18.55
CA ASP A 533 16.42 0.78 19.83
C ASP A 533 16.72 -0.73 19.69
N PHE A 534 18.01 -1.09 19.73
CA PHE A 534 18.50 -2.46 19.71
C PHE A 534 18.90 -2.98 21.10
N SER A 535 18.59 -2.24 22.17
CA SER A 535 19.00 -2.59 23.52
C SER A 535 18.60 -4.01 23.95
N GLN A 536 17.34 -4.39 23.69
CA GLN A 536 16.83 -5.72 24.00
C GLN A 536 17.45 -6.82 23.11
N LEU A 537 17.74 -6.49 21.85
CA LEU A 537 18.37 -7.41 20.91
C LEU A 537 19.81 -7.70 21.34
N PHE A 538 20.59 -6.68 21.71
CA PHE A 538 21.94 -6.84 22.23
C PHE A 538 21.97 -7.57 23.58
N ALA A 539 21.00 -7.30 24.47
CA ALA A 539 20.87 -8.03 25.72
C ALA A 539 20.57 -9.53 25.51
N ALA A 540 19.92 -9.90 24.41
CA ALA A 540 19.69 -11.29 24.01
C ALA A 540 20.92 -11.97 23.37
N GLY A 541 22.01 -11.22 23.14
CA GLY A 541 23.28 -11.73 22.59
C GLY A 541 23.40 -11.70 21.05
N TYR A 542 22.72 -10.75 20.43
CA TYR A 542 22.89 -10.47 18.99
C TYR A 542 24.25 -9.83 18.73
#